data_fd0795716773fffa6767833ba566625a
#
_entry.id   fd0795716773fffa6767833ba566625a
#
_cell.length_a   1.000
_cell.length_b   1.000
_cell.length_c   1.000
_cell.angle_alpha   90.00
_cell.angle_beta   90.00
_cell.angle_gamma   90.00
#
_symmetry.space_group_name_H-M   'P 1'
#
loop_
_entity.id
_entity.type
_entity.pdbx_description
1 polymer ?
#
loop_
_entity_poly.entity_id
_entity_poly.type
_entity_poly.pdbx_seq_one_letter_code
_entity_poly.pdbx_strand_id
1 'polypeptide(L)'
;LGYWGDRAPRNPLFWVPNALEPQWLERGARPSLSDRDAVTERPIDVLVQKRKSSPYVLEQLVPALQAKGLRVEVQSGWVDDLVDLFNRSKIYLYDSAEYWRGRGVSEGFGLPPLEALACGCVLFSSFNHALADTLTPGATAHQIGQGTLANDLVRIVAAAQCPHSWLPGAESLEALLVESSEARWCERWNEILAQLNDLVRHGAMSQTSELVLRSPSTRRLRWS
;
A
#
# COMPACT_ATOMS: atom_id res chain seq x y z
N LEU A 1 14.74 -1.18 -5.40
CA LEU A 1 16.06 -0.87 -6.02
C LEU A 1 16.57 -2.00 -6.91
N GLY A 2 16.44 -3.28 -6.54
CA GLY A 2 16.96 -4.41 -7.31
C GLY A 2 16.56 -4.40 -8.78
N TYR A 3 15.28 -4.17 -9.07
CA TYR A 3 14.78 -4.14 -10.45
C TYR A 3 15.41 -3.04 -11.33
N TRP A 4 15.68 -1.87 -10.76
CA TRP A 4 16.29 -0.74 -11.49
C TRP A 4 17.81 -0.76 -11.46
N GLY A 5 18.40 -1.35 -10.41
CA GLY A 5 19.85 -1.48 -10.28
C GLY A 5 20.48 -2.21 -11.48
N ASP A 6 19.85 -3.28 -11.94
CA ASP A 6 20.30 -4.05 -13.09
C ASP A 6 20.15 -3.31 -14.42
N ARG A 7 19.22 -2.34 -14.50
CA ARG A 7 18.92 -1.58 -15.72
C ARG A 7 19.66 -0.27 -15.83
N ALA A 8 20.10 0.30 -14.72
CA ALA A 8 20.80 1.58 -14.67
C ALA A 8 22.06 1.50 -13.77
N PRO A 9 23.00 0.56 -14.02
CA PRO A 9 24.12 0.28 -13.11
C PRO A 9 25.14 1.41 -13.00
N ARG A 10 25.09 2.39 -13.89
CA ARG A 10 26.02 3.55 -13.92
C ARG A 10 25.39 4.84 -13.42
N ASN A 11 24.10 4.83 -13.10
CA ASN A 11 23.39 6.00 -12.61
C ASN A 11 23.17 5.90 -11.10
N PRO A 12 23.23 6.99 -10.34
CA PRO A 12 22.80 6.99 -8.96
C PRO A 12 21.31 6.69 -8.92
N LEU A 13 20.92 5.75 -8.03
CA LEU A 13 19.55 5.37 -7.81
C LEU A 13 19.16 5.71 -6.38
N PHE A 14 18.10 6.48 -6.24
CA PHE A 14 17.55 6.87 -4.95
C PHE A 14 16.16 6.26 -4.76
N TRP A 15 15.92 5.74 -3.57
CA TRP A 15 14.62 5.21 -3.18
C TRP A 15 13.88 6.25 -2.35
N VAL A 16 12.80 6.78 -2.91
CA VAL A 16 11.94 7.75 -2.24
C VAL A 16 10.51 7.24 -2.31
N PRO A 17 10.05 6.52 -1.29
CA PRO A 17 8.65 6.11 -1.20
C PRO A 17 7.76 7.34 -1.04
N ASN A 18 6.53 7.26 -1.53
CA ASN A 18 5.54 8.31 -1.29
C ASN A 18 5.22 8.41 0.20
N ALA A 19 4.72 9.57 0.62
CA ALA A 19 4.24 9.78 1.97
C ALA A 19 2.72 9.78 2.04
N LEU A 20 2.20 9.47 3.22
CA LEU A 20 0.82 9.74 3.59
C LEU A 20 0.63 11.24 3.78
N GLU A 21 -0.49 11.76 3.31
CA GLU A 21 -0.92 13.12 3.63
C GLU A 21 -1.15 13.24 5.16
N PRO A 22 -0.82 14.39 5.77
CA PRO A 22 -0.93 14.59 7.23
C PRO A 22 -2.29 14.21 7.81
N GLN A 23 -3.38 14.49 7.08
CA GLN A 23 -4.74 14.19 7.52
C GLN A 23 -4.97 12.71 7.91
N TRP A 24 -4.27 11.76 7.28
CA TRP A 24 -4.39 10.35 7.61
C TRP A 24 -3.82 10.02 8.98
N LEU A 25 -2.71 10.68 9.33
CA LEU A 25 -2.06 10.49 10.62
C LEU A 25 -2.76 11.26 11.75
N GLU A 26 -3.32 12.43 11.45
CA GLU A 26 -3.99 13.32 12.40
C GLU A 26 -5.41 12.87 12.74
N ARG A 27 -6.18 12.42 11.73
CA ARG A 27 -7.61 12.09 11.84
C ARG A 27 -7.87 10.59 11.88
N GLY A 28 -6.87 9.77 11.60
CA GLY A 28 -7.01 8.30 11.62
C GLY A 28 -7.33 7.79 13.02
N ALA A 29 -8.47 7.10 13.17
CA ALA A 29 -8.97 6.59 14.44
C ALA A 29 -8.30 5.25 14.82
N ARG A 30 -6.98 5.27 15.02
CA ARG A 30 -6.25 4.10 15.51
C ARG A 30 -6.65 3.79 16.95
N PRO A 31 -7.05 2.55 17.26
CA PRO A 31 -7.32 2.18 18.64
C PRO A 31 -6.03 2.27 19.47
N SER A 32 -6.13 2.84 20.67
CA SER A 32 -5.04 2.81 21.63
C SER A 32 -4.82 1.40 22.18
N LEU A 33 -3.69 1.14 22.83
CA LEU A 33 -3.42 -0.14 23.46
C LEU A 33 -4.46 -0.48 24.55
N SER A 34 -5.02 0.54 25.18
CA SER A 34 -6.04 0.40 26.23
C SER A 34 -7.47 0.26 25.70
N ASP A 35 -7.71 0.56 24.40
CA ASP A 35 -9.03 0.56 23.78
C ASP A 35 -9.02 -0.12 22.41
N ARG A 36 -8.39 -1.27 22.32
CA ARG A 36 -8.35 -2.02 21.05
C ARG A 36 -9.70 -2.57 20.61
N ASP A 37 -10.64 -2.66 21.53
CA ASP A 37 -12.00 -3.13 21.24
C ASP A 37 -12.86 -2.09 20.51
N ALA A 38 -12.48 -0.80 20.51
CA ALA A 38 -13.19 0.25 19.80
C ALA A 38 -13.37 -0.05 18.29
N VAL A 39 -12.44 -0.77 17.67
CA VAL A 39 -12.56 -1.17 16.27
C VAL A 39 -13.71 -2.15 16.04
N THR A 40 -14.15 -2.91 17.06
CA THR A 40 -15.24 -3.90 16.99
C THR A 40 -16.59 -3.22 16.77
N GLU A 41 -16.77 -1.99 17.27
CA GLU A 41 -18.01 -1.23 17.17
C GLU A 41 -18.22 -0.54 15.81
N ARG A 42 -17.24 -0.58 14.92
CA ARG A 42 -17.33 0.08 13.62
C ARG A 42 -18.47 -0.50 12.76
N PRO A 43 -19.23 0.36 12.05
CA PRO A 43 -20.43 -0.07 11.32
C PRO A 43 -20.14 -0.89 10.05
N ILE A 44 -18.97 -0.76 9.44
CA ILE A 44 -18.57 -1.47 8.23
C ILE A 44 -17.63 -2.60 8.62
N ASP A 45 -18.04 -3.84 8.37
CA ASP A 45 -17.19 -4.99 8.71
C ASP A 45 -16.03 -5.11 7.71
N VAL A 46 -16.30 -4.89 6.42
CA VAL A 46 -15.30 -4.99 5.35
C VAL A 46 -15.48 -3.87 4.34
N LEU A 47 -14.44 -3.09 4.11
CA LEU A 47 -14.37 -2.09 3.06
C LEU A 47 -13.54 -2.61 1.88
N VAL A 48 -14.06 -2.42 0.67
CA VAL A 48 -13.38 -2.72 -0.59
C VAL A 48 -13.49 -1.50 -1.50
N GLN A 49 -12.39 -1.03 -2.03
CA GLN A 49 -12.45 -0.05 -3.12
C GLN A 49 -12.53 -0.80 -4.46
N LYS A 50 -13.62 -0.57 -5.23
CA LYS A 50 -13.83 -1.21 -6.53
C LYS A 50 -12.67 -0.94 -7.50
N ARG A 51 -12.13 0.27 -7.46
CA ARG A 51 -10.96 0.63 -8.25
C ARG A 51 -9.76 -0.17 -7.80
N LYS A 52 -9.07 -0.81 -8.73
CA LYS A 52 -7.90 -1.68 -8.53
C LYS A 52 -8.16 -3.02 -7.81
N SER A 53 -9.39 -3.34 -7.47
CA SER A 53 -9.71 -4.67 -6.93
C SER A 53 -9.73 -5.73 -8.03
N SER A 54 -9.30 -6.95 -7.66
CA SER A 54 -9.32 -8.11 -8.55
C SER A 54 -10.74 -8.65 -8.78
N PRO A 55 -10.99 -9.37 -9.90
CA PRO A 55 -12.22 -10.13 -10.07
C PRO A 55 -12.46 -11.13 -8.93
N TYR A 56 -11.40 -11.75 -8.41
CA TYR A 56 -11.48 -12.64 -7.24
C TYR A 56 -12.15 -11.94 -6.04
N VAL A 57 -11.70 -10.73 -5.70
CA VAL A 57 -12.30 -9.98 -4.60
C VAL A 57 -13.72 -9.57 -4.91
N LEU A 58 -13.99 -9.00 -6.09
CA LEU A 58 -15.29 -8.41 -6.40
C LEU A 58 -16.39 -9.46 -6.71
N GLU A 59 -16.04 -10.57 -7.38
CA GLU A 59 -16.99 -11.52 -7.91
C GLU A 59 -17.12 -12.79 -7.06
N GLN A 60 -16.13 -13.09 -6.22
CA GLN A 60 -16.13 -14.29 -5.39
C GLN A 60 -16.13 -13.96 -3.89
N LEU A 61 -15.12 -13.21 -3.41
CA LEU A 61 -14.92 -12.99 -1.99
C LEU A 61 -16.00 -12.07 -1.38
N VAL A 62 -16.31 -10.94 -2.03
CA VAL A 62 -17.35 -10.02 -1.56
C VAL A 62 -18.72 -10.70 -1.44
N PRO A 63 -19.25 -11.39 -2.47
CA PRO A 63 -20.52 -12.11 -2.32
C PRO A 63 -20.49 -13.18 -1.24
N ALA A 64 -19.36 -13.89 -1.08
CA ALA A 64 -19.23 -14.91 -0.05
C ALA A 64 -19.24 -14.34 1.37
N LEU A 65 -18.60 -13.18 1.57
CA LEU A 65 -18.61 -12.45 2.84
C LEU A 65 -20.02 -11.93 3.19
N GLN A 66 -20.71 -11.36 2.21
CA GLN A 66 -22.10 -10.93 2.36
C GLN A 66 -23.04 -12.09 2.70
N ALA A 67 -22.85 -13.25 2.06
CA ALA A 67 -23.59 -14.46 2.40
C ALA A 67 -23.32 -14.99 3.82
N LYS A 68 -22.19 -14.62 4.44
CA LYS A 68 -21.90 -14.86 5.87
C LYS A 68 -22.48 -13.80 6.80
N GLY A 69 -23.22 -12.83 6.27
CA GLY A 69 -23.89 -11.79 7.06
C GLY A 69 -22.98 -10.58 7.39
N LEU A 70 -21.80 -10.46 6.79
CA LEU A 70 -20.96 -9.28 7.02
C LEU A 70 -21.48 -8.07 6.24
N ARG A 71 -21.34 -6.90 6.86
CA ARG A 71 -21.62 -5.60 6.22
C ARG A 71 -20.43 -5.21 5.36
N VAL A 72 -20.50 -5.57 4.07
CA VAL A 72 -19.43 -5.29 3.10
C VAL A 72 -19.79 -4.05 2.30
N GLU A 73 -18.97 -3.02 2.39
CA GLU A 73 -19.08 -1.82 1.58
C GLU A 73 -18.10 -1.89 0.39
N VAL A 74 -18.64 -1.80 -0.84
CA VAL A 74 -17.84 -1.72 -2.06
C VAL A 74 -17.89 -0.28 -2.56
N GLN A 75 -16.91 0.49 -2.15
CA GLN A 75 -16.78 1.89 -2.52
C GLN A 75 -16.52 2.03 -4.03
N SER A 76 -17.36 2.78 -4.71
CA SER A 76 -17.21 3.11 -6.13
C SER A 76 -17.59 4.58 -6.34
N GLY A 77 -16.78 5.30 -7.10
CA GLY A 77 -17.00 6.74 -7.33
C GLY A 77 -16.27 7.63 -6.31
N TRP A 78 -16.71 8.88 -6.22
CA TRP A 78 -16.13 9.88 -5.34
C TRP A 78 -16.64 9.70 -3.89
N VAL A 79 -15.76 9.98 -2.93
CA VAL A 79 -16.07 10.05 -1.50
C VAL A 79 -15.50 11.34 -0.95
N ASP A 80 -16.34 12.16 -0.32
CA ASP A 80 -15.94 13.48 0.19
C ASP A 80 -14.94 13.38 1.35
N ASP A 81 -15.09 12.38 2.22
CA ASP A 81 -14.22 12.13 3.35
C ASP A 81 -13.81 10.65 3.40
N LEU A 82 -12.67 10.35 2.78
CA LEU A 82 -12.10 9.00 2.77
C LEU A 82 -11.58 8.59 4.15
N VAL A 83 -11.07 9.53 4.94
CA VAL A 83 -10.61 9.23 6.31
C VAL A 83 -11.75 8.75 7.18
N ASP A 84 -12.93 9.41 7.11
CA ASP A 84 -14.13 8.96 7.82
C ASP A 84 -14.55 7.55 7.37
N LEU A 85 -14.58 7.30 6.07
CA LEU A 85 -14.94 5.98 5.54
C LEU A 85 -14.03 4.86 6.09
N PHE A 86 -12.72 5.08 6.11
CA PHE A 86 -11.78 4.12 6.69
C PHE A 86 -11.94 4.00 8.21
N ASN A 87 -12.14 5.10 8.93
CA ASN A 87 -12.36 5.11 10.37
C ASN A 87 -13.61 4.30 10.79
N ARG A 88 -14.60 4.21 9.92
CA ARG A 88 -15.84 3.43 10.14
C ARG A 88 -15.72 1.97 9.73
N SER A 89 -14.57 1.54 9.20
CA SER A 89 -14.35 0.21 8.66
C SER A 89 -13.44 -0.62 9.57
N LYS A 90 -13.81 -1.88 9.85
CA LYS A 90 -12.99 -2.82 10.63
C LYS A 90 -11.84 -3.37 9.81
N ILE A 91 -12.15 -3.82 8.60
CA ILE A 91 -11.23 -4.49 7.69
C ILE A 91 -11.19 -3.74 6.36
N TYR A 92 -10.00 -3.63 5.79
CA TYR A 92 -9.80 -3.20 4.42
C TYR A 92 -9.23 -4.32 3.56
N LEU A 93 -9.87 -4.62 2.42
CA LEU A 93 -9.37 -5.57 1.44
C LEU A 93 -8.74 -4.82 0.26
N TYR A 94 -7.50 -5.15 -0.04
CA TYR A 94 -6.77 -4.56 -1.16
C TYR A 94 -6.05 -5.63 -1.99
N ASP A 95 -6.55 -5.92 -3.18
CA ASP A 95 -5.93 -6.86 -4.11
C ASP A 95 -5.77 -6.23 -5.49
N SER A 96 -4.64 -5.61 -5.70
CA SER A 96 -4.32 -4.91 -6.95
C SER A 96 -3.45 -5.72 -7.92
N ALA A 97 -3.03 -6.93 -7.55
CA ALA A 97 -2.07 -7.71 -8.33
C ALA A 97 -2.55 -7.98 -9.77
N GLU A 98 -3.78 -8.49 -9.93
CA GLU A 98 -4.34 -8.77 -11.25
C GLU A 98 -4.70 -7.50 -12.03
N TYR A 99 -5.16 -6.47 -11.32
CA TYR A 99 -5.47 -5.18 -11.94
C TYR A 99 -4.26 -4.60 -12.68
N TRP A 100 -3.10 -4.63 -12.05
CA TRP A 100 -1.87 -4.10 -12.64
C TRP A 100 -1.27 -5.05 -13.67
N ARG A 101 -1.33 -6.36 -13.43
CA ARG A 101 -0.89 -7.37 -14.40
C ARG A 101 -1.62 -7.22 -15.73
N GLY A 102 -2.94 -7.06 -15.72
CA GLY A 102 -3.75 -6.85 -16.92
C GLY A 102 -3.42 -5.57 -17.70
N ARG A 103 -2.67 -4.63 -17.08
CA ARG A 103 -2.22 -3.38 -17.71
C ARG A 103 -0.73 -3.38 -18.09
N GLY A 104 -0.03 -4.49 -17.84
CA GLY A 104 1.42 -4.59 -18.11
C GLY A 104 2.29 -3.68 -17.25
N VAL A 105 1.77 -3.23 -16.11
CA VAL A 105 2.47 -2.38 -15.14
C VAL A 105 2.39 -2.99 -13.72
N SER A 106 3.04 -2.36 -12.76
CA SER A 106 3.04 -2.82 -11.37
C SER A 106 2.47 -1.76 -10.42
N GLU A 107 2.15 -2.15 -9.19
CA GLU A 107 1.86 -1.20 -8.12
C GLU A 107 3.08 -0.32 -7.87
N GLY A 108 2.89 0.99 -7.95
CA GLY A 108 3.98 1.95 -7.79
C GLY A 108 4.39 2.18 -6.34
N PHE A 109 3.41 2.24 -5.43
CA PHE A 109 3.63 2.39 -4.00
C PHE A 109 2.52 1.75 -3.16
N GLY A 110 1.24 2.01 -3.47
CA GLY A 110 0.11 1.45 -2.73
C GLY A 110 -0.25 2.26 -1.48
N LEU A 111 -0.61 3.53 -1.64
CA LEU A 111 -1.07 4.39 -0.54
C LEU A 111 -2.30 3.84 0.20
N PRO A 112 -3.36 3.30 -0.47
CA PRO A 112 -4.56 2.86 0.22
C PRO A 112 -4.34 1.84 1.35
N PRO A 113 -3.45 0.87 1.26
CA PRO A 113 -3.05 0.05 2.39
C PRO A 113 -2.52 0.82 3.60
N LEU A 114 -1.67 1.83 3.38
CA LEU A 114 -1.13 2.66 4.46
C LEU A 114 -2.20 3.58 5.07
N GLU A 115 -3.09 4.12 4.24
CA GLU A 115 -4.26 4.91 4.64
C GLU A 115 -5.17 4.09 5.57
N ALA A 116 -5.44 2.83 5.21
CA ALA A 116 -6.22 1.91 6.03
C ALA A 116 -5.55 1.63 7.39
N LEU A 117 -4.23 1.39 7.40
CA LEU A 117 -3.46 1.18 8.61
C LEU A 117 -3.42 2.45 9.49
N ALA A 118 -3.30 3.63 8.89
CA ALA A 118 -3.37 4.91 9.59
C ALA A 118 -4.73 5.13 10.25
N CYS A 119 -5.80 4.57 9.71
CA CYS A 119 -7.15 4.57 10.29
C CYS A 119 -7.41 3.39 11.24
N GLY A 120 -6.43 2.52 11.49
CA GLY A 120 -6.58 1.38 12.39
C GLY A 120 -7.47 0.27 11.84
N CYS A 121 -7.53 0.09 10.52
CA CYS A 121 -8.18 -1.07 9.92
C CYS A 121 -7.26 -2.29 9.99
N VAL A 122 -7.86 -3.48 10.13
CA VAL A 122 -7.17 -4.73 9.81
C VAL A 122 -6.99 -4.80 8.30
N LEU A 123 -5.77 -4.96 7.84
CA LEU A 123 -5.45 -4.97 6.42
C LEU A 123 -5.29 -6.39 5.89
N PHE A 124 -6.10 -6.74 4.89
CA PHE A 124 -5.89 -7.91 4.05
C PHE A 124 -5.48 -7.46 2.65
N SER A 125 -4.32 -7.90 2.17
CA SER A 125 -3.73 -7.40 0.92
C SER A 125 -3.06 -8.50 0.10
N SER A 126 -2.98 -8.29 -1.21
CA SER A 126 -1.97 -8.96 -2.04
C SER A 126 -0.59 -8.33 -1.78
N PHE A 127 0.45 -9.16 -1.79
CA PHE A 127 1.84 -8.68 -1.62
C PHE A 127 2.55 -8.70 -2.97
N ASN A 128 2.37 -7.65 -3.73
CA ASN A 128 2.94 -7.50 -5.06
C ASN A 128 3.75 -6.21 -5.18
N HIS A 129 4.92 -6.32 -5.78
CA HIS A 129 5.81 -5.20 -6.09
C HIS A 129 6.05 -4.28 -4.88
N ALA A 130 5.71 -2.99 -4.99
CA ALA A 130 5.95 -2.01 -3.93
C ALA A 130 5.23 -2.32 -2.59
N LEU A 131 4.13 -3.08 -2.62
CA LEU A 131 3.48 -3.53 -1.39
C LEU A 131 4.35 -4.49 -0.59
N ALA A 132 5.15 -5.32 -1.28
CA ALA A 132 6.09 -6.23 -0.63
C ALA A 132 7.29 -5.51 0.00
N ASP A 133 7.61 -4.30 -0.47
CA ASP A 133 8.66 -3.45 0.13
C ASP A 133 8.17 -2.73 1.40
N THR A 134 6.85 -2.52 1.52
CA THR A 134 6.25 -1.68 2.57
C THR A 134 5.53 -2.51 3.64
N LEU A 135 4.83 -3.57 3.23
CA LEU A 135 4.01 -4.39 4.13
C LEU A 135 4.74 -5.66 4.51
N THR A 136 4.62 -6.05 5.77
CA THR A 136 5.17 -7.31 6.28
C THR A 136 4.04 -8.31 6.53
N PRO A 137 4.02 -9.47 5.80
CA PRO A 137 3.00 -10.49 5.98
C PRO A 137 2.93 -11.00 7.43
N GLY A 138 1.72 -11.02 7.99
CA GLY A 138 1.47 -11.45 9.37
C GLY A 138 1.83 -10.44 10.46
N ALA A 139 2.53 -9.34 10.11
CA ALA A 139 2.86 -8.28 11.06
C ALA A 139 2.04 -7.00 10.82
N THR A 140 2.10 -6.44 9.62
CA THR A 140 1.35 -5.22 9.27
C THR A 140 0.14 -5.48 8.39
N ALA A 141 0.13 -6.61 7.67
CA ALA A 141 -0.98 -7.00 6.80
C ALA A 141 -1.11 -8.52 6.69
N HIS A 142 -2.30 -8.97 6.33
CA HIS A 142 -2.63 -10.38 6.11
C HIS A 142 -2.79 -10.64 4.62
N GLN A 143 -2.14 -11.68 4.10
CA GLN A 143 -2.18 -12.00 2.69
C GLN A 143 -3.53 -12.62 2.28
N ILE A 144 -4.04 -12.24 1.10
CA ILE A 144 -5.22 -12.84 0.44
C ILE A 144 -4.87 -13.32 -0.97
N GLY A 145 -5.76 -14.18 -1.53
CA GLY A 145 -5.66 -14.59 -2.94
C GLY A 145 -4.57 -15.61 -3.23
N GLN A 146 -3.92 -16.18 -2.21
CA GLN A 146 -2.86 -17.19 -2.39
C GLN A 146 -3.32 -18.60 -2.03
N GLY A 147 -4.43 -18.71 -1.33
CA GLY A 147 -5.04 -19.96 -0.94
C GLY A 147 -6.37 -20.20 -1.63
N THR A 148 -7.27 -20.89 -0.95
CA THR A 148 -8.65 -21.09 -1.42
C THR A 148 -9.57 -19.97 -0.90
N LEU A 149 -10.66 -19.73 -1.63
CA LEU A 149 -11.73 -18.83 -1.17
C LEU A 149 -12.20 -19.18 0.26
N ALA A 150 -12.33 -20.47 0.57
CA ALA A 150 -12.74 -20.93 1.89
C ALA A 150 -11.76 -20.50 2.98
N ASN A 151 -10.45 -20.55 2.71
CA ASN A 151 -9.44 -20.12 3.67
C ASN A 151 -9.49 -18.60 3.92
N ASP A 152 -9.56 -17.80 2.85
CA ASP A 152 -9.67 -16.35 3.00
C ASP A 152 -10.96 -15.95 3.69
N LEU A 153 -12.09 -16.62 3.38
CA LEU A 153 -13.37 -16.38 4.02
C LEU A 153 -13.34 -16.64 5.52
N VAL A 154 -12.77 -17.77 5.95
CA VAL A 154 -12.65 -18.11 7.39
C VAL A 154 -11.83 -17.06 8.15
N ARG A 155 -10.72 -16.63 7.58
CA ARG A 155 -9.81 -15.64 8.20
C ARG A 155 -10.45 -14.25 8.30
N ILE A 156 -11.11 -13.79 7.23
CA ILE A 156 -11.77 -12.49 7.21
C ILE A 156 -12.98 -12.46 8.14
N VAL A 157 -13.77 -13.53 8.19
CA VAL A 157 -14.89 -13.64 9.14
C VAL A 157 -14.38 -13.62 10.59
N ALA A 158 -13.31 -14.35 10.91
CA ALA A 158 -12.69 -14.32 12.23
C ALA A 158 -12.15 -12.92 12.58
N ALA A 159 -11.53 -12.23 11.62
CA ALA A 159 -11.06 -10.87 11.82
C ALA A 159 -12.21 -9.87 12.01
N ALA A 160 -13.33 -10.03 11.33
CA ALA A 160 -14.51 -9.16 11.51
C ALA A 160 -15.16 -9.35 12.90
N GLN A 161 -15.12 -10.57 13.44
CA GLN A 161 -15.66 -10.88 14.77
C GLN A 161 -14.75 -10.41 15.91
N CYS A 162 -13.44 -10.46 15.71
CA CYS A 162 -12.43 -10.14 16.72
C CYS A 162 -11.28 -9.32 16.11
N PRO A 163 -11.55 -8.09 15.59
CA PRO A 163 -10.58 -7.35 14.81
C PRO A 163 -9.32 -6.97 15.60
N HIS A 164 -9.43 -6.73 16.90
CA HIS A 164 -8.30 -6.38 17.76
C HIS A 164 -7.19 -7.44 17.77
N SER A 165 -7.52 -8.72 17.56
CA SER A 165 -6.53 -9.81 17.49
C SER A 165 -5.77 -9.85 16.17
N TRP A 166 -6.23 -9.10 15.17
CA TRP A 166 -5.68 -9.06 13.82
C TRP A 166 -4.98 -7.73 13.50
N LEU A 167 -5.09 -6.75 14.41
CA LEU A 167 -4.39 -5.47 14.25
C LEU A 167 -2.88 -5.66 14.38
N PRO A 168 -2.08 -4.87 13.64
CA PRO A 168 -0.64 -4.83 13.81
C PRO A 168 -0.23 -4.57 15.26
N GLY A 169 0.95 -5.04 15.64
CA GLY A 169 1.60 -4.61 16.88
C GLY A 169 1.82 -3.09 16.86
N ALA A 170 1.57 -2.41 17.98
CA ALA A 170 1.61 -0.95 18.06
C ALA A 170 2.98 -0.39 17.63
N GLU A 171 4.07 -1.01 18.06
CA GLU A 171 5.43 -0.59 17.70
C GLU A 171 5.70 -0.73 16.18
N SER A 172 5.31 -1.85 15.59
CA SER A 172 5.48 -2.10 14.16
C SER A 172 4.65 -1.14 13.31
N LEU A 173 3.42 -0.84 13.75
CA LEU A 173 2.54 0.11 13.08
C LEU A 173 3.10 1.52 13.17
N GLU A 174 3.50 1.96 14.35
CA GLU A 174 4.05 3.29 14.56
C GLU A 174 5.32 3.52 13.73
N ALA A 175 6.25 2.55 13.75
CA ALA A 175 7.46 2.62 12.93
C ALA A 175 7.15 2.76 11.44
N LEU A 176 6.16 1.99 10.92
CA LEU A 176 5.72 2.07 9.53
C LEU A 176 5.10 3.43 9.19
N LEU A 177 4.27 3.98 10.07
CA LEU A 177 3.59 5.25 9.84
C LEU A 177 4.54 6.44 9.93
N VAL A 178 5.49 6.42 10.88
CA VAL A 178 6.58 7.43 10.97
C VAL A 178 7.41 7.42 9.69
N GLU A 179 7.82 6.24 9.23
CA GLU A 179 8.61 6.08 8.00
C GLU A 179 7.83 6.51 6.74
N SER A 180 6.50 6.46 6.77
CA SER A 180 5.61 6.89 5.70
C SER A 180 5.10 8.33 5.85
N SER A 181 5.59 9.09 6.81
CA SER A 181 5.16 10.46 7.06
C SER A 181 5.74 11.46 6.05
N GLU A 182 5.05 12.59 5.85
CA GLU A 182 5.53 13.70 5.02
C GLU A 182 6.85 14.28 5.56
N ALA A 183 7.01 14.35 6.88
CA ALA A 183 8.25 14.80 7.50
C ALA A 183 9.44 13.91 7.08
N ARG A 184 9.27 12.59 7.17
CA ARG A 184 10.30 11.64 6.74
C ARG A 184 10.58 11.69 5.24
N TRP A 185 9.56 11.93 4.43
CA TRP A 185 9.69 12.14 2.98
C TRP A 185 10.51 13.38 2.65
N CYS A 186 10.27 14.50 3.34
CA CYS A 186 11.06 15.74 3.20
C CYS A 186 12.53 15.52 3.61
N GLU A 187 12.78 14.81 4.71
CA GLU A 187 14.13 14.48 5.16
C GLU A 187 14.89 13.69 4.08
N ARG A 188 14.28 12.65 3.51
CA ARG A 188 14.88 11.86 2.43
C ARG A 188 15.23 12.70 1.22
N TRP A 189 14.34 13.61 0.82
CA TRP A 189 14.64 14.51 -0.29
C TRP A 189 15.80 15.44 0.02
N ASN A 190 15.89 15.97 1.23
CA ASN A 190 17.01 16.81 1.63
C ASN A 190 18.34 16.02 1.61
N GLU A 191 18.35 14.79 2.09
CA GLU A 191 19.50 13.89 2.05
C GLU A 191 19.95 13.62 0.58
N ILE A 192 18.99 13.33 -0.30
CA ILE A 192 19.27 13.07 -1.73
C ILE A 192 19.80 14.31 -2.43
N LEU A 193 19.19 15.47 -2.19
CA LEU A 193 19.65 16.73 -2.78
C LEU A 193 21.06 17.10 -2.33
N ALA A 194 21.39 16.84 -1.05
CA ALA A 194 22.75 17.03 -0.55
C ALA A 194 23.73 16.09 -1.26
N GLN A 195 23.42 14.81 -1.40
CA GLN A 195 24.25 13.84 -2.13
C GLN A 195 24.43 14.22 -3.60
N LEU A 196 23.36 14.66 -4.28
CA LEU A 196 23.44 15.12 -5.67
C LEU A 196 24.33 16.36 -5.81
N ASN A 197 24.22 17.31 -4.90
CA ASN A 197 25.09 18.49 -4.89
C ASN A 197 26.55 18.10 -4.72
N ASP A 198 26.84 17.15 -3.86
CA ASP A 198 28.22 16.66 -3.66
C ASP A 198 28.75 15.94 -4.92
N LEU A 199 27.93 15.10 -5.56
CA LEU A 199 28.28 14.46 -6.82
C LEU A 199 28.58 15.47 -7.93
N VAL A 200 27.79 16.54 -8.03
CA VAL A 200 28.01 17.62 -9.01
C VAL A 200 29.30 18.38 -8.70
N ARG A 201 29.53 18.76 -7.45
CA ARG A 201 30.73 19.49 -7.02
C ARG A 201 32.03 18.72 -7.26
N HIS A 202 32.00 17.41 -7.07
CA HIS A 202 33.19 16.56 -7.25
C HIS A 202 33.35 16.02 -8.67
N GLY A 203 32.57 16.55 -9.64
CA GLY A 203 32.73 16.21 -11.07
C GLY A 203 32.35 14.78 -11.45
N ALA A 204 31.80 13.99 -10.52
CA ALA A 204 31.37 12.64 -10.81
C ALA A 204 30.24 12.58 -11.86
N MET A 205 29.46 13.67 -12.01
CA MET A 205 28.39 13.78 -13.00
C MET A 205 28.84 14.36 -14.35
N SER A 206 30.01 14.95 -14.46
CA SER A 206 30.48 15.48 -15.77
C SER A 206 30.79 14.36 -16.77
N GLN A 207 31.08 13.15 -16.28
CA GLN A 207 31.26 11.97 -17.15
C GLN A 207 29.95 11.28 -17.52
N THR A 208 28.86 11.52 -16.78
CA THR A 208 27.52 10.96 -17.05
C THR A 208 26.70 11.86 -17.96
N SER A 209 26.95 13.15 -18.01
CA SER A 209 26.20 14.09 -18.87
C SER A 209 26.39 13.86 -20.38
N GLU A 210 27.50 13.29 -20.81
CA GLU A 210 27.66 12.84 -22.21
C GLU A 210 26.81 11.61 -22.57
N LEU A 211 26.38 10.81 -21.59
CA LEU A 211 25.56 9.62 -21.83
C LEU A 211 24.06 9.91 -21.83
N VAL A 212 23.62 10.95 -21.12
CA VAL A 212 22.18 11.34 -21.04
C VAL A 212 21.72 12.04 -22.32
N LEU A 213 22.63 12.67 -23.09
CA LEU A 213 22.30 13.38 -24.32
C LEU A 213 22.30 12.50 -25.60
N ARG A 214 22.62 11.22 -25.47
CA ARG A 214 22.37 10.27 -26.56
C ARG A 214 20.92 9.82 -26.47
N SER A 215 20.08 10.48 -27.27
CA SER A 215 18.69 10.05 -27.51
C SER A 215 18.68 8.55 -27.82
N PRO A 216 17.79 7.77 -27.17
CA PRO A 216 17.63 6.37 -27.55
C PRO A 216 17.20 6.33 -29.00
N SER A 217 18.06 5.76 -29.87
CA SER A 217 17.69 5.47 -31.25
C SER A 217 16.36 4.70 -31.20
N THR A 218 15.34 5.23 -31.84
CA THR A 218 14.01 4.64 -32.00
C THR A 218 14.11 3.30 -32.70
N ARG A 219 14.52 2.23 -32.02
CA ARG A 219 14.22 0.89 -32.45
C ARG A 219 12.76 0.61 -32.14
N ARG A 220 11.90 0.78 -33.12
CA ARG A 220 10.55 0.26 -33.09
C ARG A 220 10.64 -1.25 -32.86
N LEU A 221 10.35 -1.72 -31.66
CA LEU A 221 10.06 -3.12 -31.42
C LEU A 221 8.75 -3.43 -32.16
N ARG A 222 8.85 -4.14 -33.27
CA ARG A 222 7.68 -4.81 -33.87
C ARG A 222 7.33 -5.99 -32.98
N TRP A 223 6.19 -5.94 -32.36
CA TRP A 223 5.57 -7.10 -31.74
C TRP A 223 4.91 -7.91 -32.85
N SER A 224 5.37 -9.13 -33.05
CA SER A 224 4.71 -10.17 -33.83
C SER A 224 3.87 -11.03 -32.90
#